data_f9582bad2f2d80de56b95d4cebef2efc
#
_entry.id   f9582bad2f2d80de56b95d4cebef2efc
#
_cell.length_a   1.000
_cell.length_b   1.000
_cell.length_c   1.000
_cell.angle_alpha   90.00
_cell.angle_beta   90.00
_cell.angle_gamma   90.00
#
_symmetry.space_group_name_H-M   'P 1'
#
loop_
_entity.id
_entity.type
_entity.pdbx_description
1 polymer ?
#
loop_
_entity_poly.entity_id
_entity_poly.type
_entity_poly.pdbx_seq_one_letter_code
_entity_poly.pdbx_strand_id
1 'polypeptide(L)'
;MLEIDIDVVKGILFIHLEGVLNRDTIGQFEKELNYLLYKQGMHYYVFDFKDIDKIEFDVVNWLENKLVEIFLSCGKVVLCGLDGKYEKKIGKQDKLFYVREGIEAFKYINV
;
A
#
# COMPACT_ATOMS: atom_id res chain seq x y z
N MET A 1 -0.70 13.13 -11.51
CA MET A 1 0.47 12.31 -11.75
C MET A 1 0.80 11.49 -10.52
N LEU A 2 1.30 10.30 -10.68
CA LEU A 2 1.66 9.42 -9.58
C LEU A 2 3.12 8.99 -9.70
N GLU A 3 3.88 9.15 -8.64
CA GLU A 3 5.24 8.63 -8.55
C GLU A 3 5.27 7.48 -7.55
N ILE A 4 5.95 6.42 -7.92
CA ILE A 4 6.05 5.19 -7.12
C ILE A 4 7.53 4.91 -6.90
N ASP A 5 7.96 4.96 -5.65
CA ASP A 5 9.31 4.60 -5.26
C ASP A 5 9.29 3.31 -4.46
N ILE A 6 10.16 2.39 -4.82
CA ILE A 6 10.19 1.06 -4.22
C ILE A 6 11.57 0.83 -3.62
N ASP A 7 11.59 0.37 -2.37
CA ASP A 7 12.80 0.07 -1.64
C ASP A 7 12.65 -1.28 -0.96
N VAL A 8 13.74 -2.04 -0.93
CA VAL A 8 13.74 -3.32 -0.22
C VAL A 8 14.69 -3.21 0.97
N VAL A 9 14.16 -3.35 2.17
CA VAL A 9 14.94 -3.24 3.38
C VAL A 9 14.66 -4.47 4.25
N LYS A 10 15.67 -5.30 4.48
CA LYS A 10 15.59 -6.49 5.32
C LYS A 10 14.45 -7.43 4.94
N GLY A 11 14.24 -7.61 3.64
CA GLY A 11 13.19 -8.49 3.13
C GLY A 11 11.80 -7.87 3.12
N ILE A 12 11.68 -6.60 3.46
CA ILE A 12 10.41 -5.86 3.46
C ILE A 12 10.39 -4.94 2.27
N LEU A 13 9.31 -4.97 1.52
CA LEU A 13 9.13 -4.10 0.37
C LEU A 13 8.40 -2.83 0.80
N PHE A 14 9.08 -1.70 0.71
CA PHE A 14 8.51 -0.40 0.99
C PHE A 14 8.09 0.25 -0.31
N ILE A 15 6.82 0.57 -0.42
CA ILE A 15 6.24 1.21 -1.60
C ILE A 15 5.77 2.61 -1.19
N HIS A 16 6.53 3.61 -1.61
CA HIS A 16 6.21 5.00 -1.35
C HIS A 16 5.48 5.59 -2.54
N LEU A 17 4.34 6.21 -2.28
CA LEU A 17 3.49 6.80 -3.30
C LEU A 17 3.42 8.31 -3.12
N GLU A 18 3.52 9.03 -4.22
CA GLU A 18 3.43 10.50 -4.22
C GLU A 18 2.54 10.94 -5.36
N GLY A 19 1.63 11.84 -5.06
CA GLY A 19 0.74 12.43 -6.06
C GLY A 19 -0.71 12.07 -5.85
N VAL A 20 -1.39 11.65 -6.92
CA VAL A 20 -2.83 11.42 -6.92
C VAL A 20 -3.14 10.01 -7.41
N LEU A 21 -4.03 9.32 -6.69
CA LEU A 21 -4.61 8.05 -7.14
C LEU A 21 -5.98 8.33 -7.73
N ASN A 22 -6.09 8.12 -9.04
CA ASN A 22 -7.33 8.31 -9.78
C ASN A 22 -7.39 7.30 -10.93
N ARG A 23 -8.41 7.40 -11.79
CA ARG A 23 -8.57 6.49 -12.92
C ARG A 23 -7.41 6.50 -13.90
N ASP A 24 -6.74 7.65 -14.04
CA ASP A 24 -5.63 7.80 -14.97
C ASP A 24 -4.33 7.20 -14.43
N THR A 25 -4.17 7.15 -13.11
CA THR A 25 -2.94 6.69 -12.48
C THR A 25 -3.03 5.27 -11.93
N ILE A 26 -4.25 4.75 -11.74
CA ILE A 26 -4.48 3.45 -11.13
C ILE A 26 -3.87 2.30 -11.95
N GLY A 27 -3.88 2.43 -13.27
CA GLY A 27 -3.29 1.42 -14.14
C GLY A 27 -1.78 1.29 -13.96
N GLN A 28 -1.10 2.40 -13.78
CA GLN A 28 0.33 2.42 -13.49
C GLN A 28 0.62 1.72 -12.17
N PHE A 29 -0.15 2.02 -11.15
CA PHE A 29 0.00 1.42 -9.83
C PHE A 29 -0.25 -0.09 -9.88
N GLU A 30 -1.31 -0.50 -10.55
CA GLU A 30 -1.63 -1.93 -10.71
C GLU A 30 -0.51 -2.68 -11.44
N LYS A 31 0.03 -2.09 -12.47
CA LYS A 31 1.12 -2.71 -13.24
C LYS A 31 2.35 -2.94 -12.38
N GLU A 32 2.72 -1.93 -11.56
CA GLU A 32 3.85 -2.06 -10.65
C GLU A 32 3.60 -3.12 -9.58
N LEU A 33 2.41 -3.14 -9.00
CA LEU A 33 2.05 -4.14 -8.00
C LEU A 33 2.10 -5.55 -8.56
N ASN A 34 1.55 -5.76 -9.76
CA ASN A 34 1.56 -7.07 -10.38
C ASN A 34 2.98 -7.54 -10.68
N TYR A 35 3.83 -6.63 -11.13
CA TYR A 35 5.24 -6.96 -11.36
C TYR A 35 5.90 -7.42 -10.06
N LEU A 36 5.70 -6.69 -8.97
CA LEU A 36 6.29 -7.03 -7.68
C LEU A 36 5.78 -8.36 -7.15
N LEU A 37 4.48 -8.62 -7.27
CA LEU A 37 3.87 -9.85 -6.79
C LEU A 37 4.38 -11.08 -7.53
N TYR A 38 4.51 -10.99 -8.85
CA TYR A 38 4.88 -12.14 -9.67
C TYR A 38 6.38 -12.33 -9.84
N LYS A 39 7.16 -11.26 -9.75
CA LYS A 39 8.59 -11.32 -10.04
C LYS A 39 9.48 -11.34 -8.80
N GLN A 40 9.06 -10.68 -7.72
CA GLN A 40 9.93 -10.50 -6.57
C GLN A 40 9.69 -11.51 -5.45
N GLY A 41 8.51 -12.12 -5.39
CA GLY A 41 8.21 -13.12 -4.36
C GLY A 41 8.27 -12.62 -2.94
N MET A 42 8.03 -11.33 -2.73
CA MET A 42 8.09 -10.73 -1.40
C MET A 42 6.86 -11.10 -0.57
N HIS A 43 7.04 -11.23 0.75
CA HIS A 43 5.98 -11.62 1.67
C HIS A 43 5.54 -10.49 2.59
N TYR A 44 6.26 -9.37 2.61
CA TYR A 44 5.96 -8.27 3.51
C TYR A 44 5.94 -6.98 2.71
N TYR A 45 4.82 -6.26 2.79
CA TYR A 45 4.60 -5.04 2.02
C TYR A 45 4.23 -3.90 2.96
N VAL A 46 4.90 -2.77 2.80
CA VAL A 46 4.55 -1.54 3.49
C VAL A 46 4.21 -0.49 2.43
N PHE A 47 2.99 0.02 2.49
CA PHE A 47 2.52 1.07 1.59
C PHE A 47 2.51 2.39 2.35
N ASP A 48 3.29 3.33 1.87
CA ASP A 48 3.38 4.67 2.46
C ASP A 48 2.59 5.66 1.61
N PHE A 49 1.49 6.15 2.18
CA PHE A 49 0.60 7.11 1.53
C PHE A 49 0.82 8.54 2.03
N LYS A 50 1.86 8.77 2.79
CA LYS A 50 2.12 10.06 3.42
C LYS A 50 2.12 11.22 2.42
N ASP A 51 2.66 11.02 1.22
CA ASP A 51 2.77 12.06 0.20
C ASP A 51 1.71 11.95 -0.90
N ILE A 52 0.67 11.16 -0.65
CA ILE A 52 -0.51 11.13 -1.52
C ILE A 52 -1.36 12.36 -1.21
N ASP A 53 -1.59 13.18 -2.25
CA ASP A 53 -2.41 14.37 -2.13
C ASP A 53 -3.89 14.06 -2.08
N LYS A 54 -4.31 13.06 -2.87
CA LYS A 54 -5.72 12.70 -2.99
C LYS A 54 -5.87 11.28 -3.53
N ILE A 55 -6.85 10.56 -2.97
CA ILE A 55 -7.34 9.31 -3.54
C ILE A 55 -8.78 9.59 -3.98
N GLU A 56 -9.04 9.53 -5.27
CA GLU A 56 -10.38 9.81 -5.76
C GLU A 56 -11.37 8.76 -5.28
N PHE A 57 -12.60 9.20 -5.04
CA PHE A 57 -13.63 8.37 -4.45
C PHE A 57 -13.87 7.07 -5.23
N ASP A 58 -13.85 7.16 -6.55
CA ASP A 58 -14.14 6.01 -7.40
C ASP A 58 -13.02 4.95 -7.43
N VAL A 59 -11.83 5.26 -6.95
CA VAL A 59 -10.74 4.29 -6.86
C VAL A 59 -10.49 3.76 -5.45
N VAL A 60 -11.17 4.30 -4.45
CA VAL A 60 -10.98 3.86 -3.06
C VAL A 60 -11.34 2.38 -2.89
N ASN A 61 -12.46 1.95 -3.45
CA ASN A 61 -12.88 0.55 -3.37
C ASN A 61 -11.89 -0.38 -4.08
N TRP A 62 -11.40 0.05 -5.24
CA TRP A 62 -10.38 -0.72 -5.95
C TRP A 62 -9.13 -0.88 -5.09
N LEU A 63 -8.69 0.20 -4.47
CA LEU A 63 -7.49 0.18 -3.63
C LEU A 63 -7.66 -0.77 -2.45
N GLU A 64 -8.78 -0.68 -1.76
CA GLU A 64 -9.09 -1.55 -0.63
C GLU A 64 -9.06 -3.02 -1.05
N ASN A 65 -9.74 -3.35 -2.14
CA ASN A 65 -9.78 -4.73 -2.64
C ASN A 65 -8.40 -5.22 -3.08
N LYS A 66 -7.62 -4.36 -3.69
CA LYS A 66 -6.28 -4.72 -4.14
C LYS A 66 -5.35 -5.02 -2.97
N LEU A 67 -5.41 -4.20 -1.92
CA LEU A 67 -4.60 -4.40 -0.72
C LEU A 67 -4.97 -5.72 0.00
N VAL A 68 -6.24 -6.04 0.08
CA VAL A 68 -6.69 -7.31 0.67
C VAL A 68 -6.24 -8.48 -0.19
N GLU A 69 -6.33 -8.36 -1.51
CA GLU A 69 -5.85 -9.38 -2.44
C GLU A 69 -4.35 -9.66 -2.22
N ILE A 70 -3.55 -8.62 -2.06
CA ILE A 70 -2.12 -8.76 -1.80
C ILE A 70 -1.89 -9.49 -0.47
N PHE A 71 -2.62 -9.12 0.55
CA PHE A 71 -2.52 -9.79 1.85
C PHE A 71 -2.81 -11.28 1.73
N LEU A 72 -3.91 -11.63 1.04
CA LEU A 72 -4.32 -13.01 0.90
C LEU A 72 -3.35 -13.84 0.05
N SER A 73 -2.68 -13.21 -0.91
CA SER A 73 -1.78 -13.90 -1.84
C SER A 73 -0.35 -14.01 -1.33
N CYS A 74 0.12 -13.02 -0.57
CA CYS A 74 1.55 -12.86 -0.32
C CYS A 74 1.96 -12.74 1.14
N GLY A 75 1.09 -12.34 2.04
CA GLY A 75 1.46 -12.22 3.45
C GLY A 75 1.01 -10.92 4.08
N LYS A 76 1.88 -10.27 4.87
CA LYS A 76 1.48 -9.08 5.63
C LYS A 76 1.51 -7.82 4.79
N VAL A 77 0.49 -6.99 4.98
CA VAL A 77 0.39 -5.68 4.38
C VAL A 77 0.21 -4.65 5.49
N VAL A 78 1.09 -3.67 5.53
CA VAL A 78 1.04 -2.58 6.50
C VAL A 78 0.85 -1.27 5.74
N LEU A 79 -0.10 -0.46 6.20
CA LEU A 79 -0.39 0.84 5.61
C LEU A 79 0.07 1.93 6.57
N CYS A 80 0.67 2.97 6.04
CA CYS A 80 1.04 4.13 6.84
C CYS A 80 0.77 5.43 6.08
N GLY A 81 0.58 6.50 6.84
CA GLY A 81 0.44 7.84 6.28
C GLY A 81 -0.89 8.16 5.65
N LEU A 82 -1.93 7.33 5.82
CA LEU A 82 -3.25 7.63 5.27
C LEU A 82 -3.90 8.79 6.01
N ASP A 83 -4.52 9.69 5.25
CA ASP A 83 -5.38 10.72 5.81
C ASP A 83 -6.57 10.05 6.51
N GLY A 84 -7.04 10.65 7.62
CA GLY A 84 -8.09 10.06 8.43
C GLY A 84 -9.36 9.67 7.69
N LYS A 85 -9.73 10.43 6.65
CA LYS A 85 -10.93 10.10 5.87
C LYS A 85 -10.78 8.81 5.07
N TYR A 86 -9.58 8.48 4.64
CA TYR A 86 -9.31 7.23 3.94
C TYR A 86 -9.08 6.08 4.91
N GLU A 87 -8.46 6.37 6.06
CA GLU A 87 -8.22 5.40 7.10
C GLU A 87 -9.52 4.75 7.58
N LYS A 88 -10.58 5.55 7.74
CA LYS A 88 -11.88 5.04 8.17
C LYS A 88 -12.45 4.00 7.23
N LYS A 89 -12.18 4.13 5.95
CA LYS A 89 -12.71 3.21 4.95
C LYS A 89 -11.78 2.04 4.70
N ILE A 90 -10.51 2.31 4.47
CA ILE A 90 -9.53 1.28 4.12
C ILE A 90 -9.04 0.54 5.36
N GLY A 91 -8.82 1.25 6.44
CA GLY A 91 -8.28 0.69 7.68
C GLY A 91 -9.23 -0.19 8.47
N LYS A 92 -10.49 -0.33 8.05
CA LYS A 92 -11.46 -1.20 8.72
C LYS A 92 -11.25 -2.69 8.44
N GLN A 93 -10.42 -3.00 7.47
CA GLN A 93 -10.16 -4.40 7.14
C GLN A 93 -9.28 -5.03 8.20
N ASP A 94 -9.75 -6.10 8.82
CA ASP A 94 -9.00 -6.81 9.86
C ASP A 94 -7.67 -7.36 9.38
N LYS A 95 -7.55 -7.52 8.08
CA LYS A 95 -6.36 -8.13 7.46
C LYS A 95 -5.26 -7.13 7.17
N LEU A 96 -5.54 -5.84 7.29
CA LEU A 96 -4.59 -4.79 7.02
C LEU A 96 -4.17 -4.12 8.32
N PHE A 97 -2.88 -3.92 8.51
CA PHE A 97 -2.35 -3.21 9.67
C PHE A 97 -2.12 -1.76 9.28
N TYR A 98 -2.54 -0.86 10.15
CA TYR A 98 -2.34 0.56 9.94
C TYR A 98 -1.38 1.11 10.99
N VAL A 99 -0.37 1.84 10.54
CA VAL A 99 0.56 2.54 11.43
C VAL A 99 0.74 3.97 10.92
N ARG A 100 1.15 4.85 11.82
CA ARG A 100 1.30 6.27 11.49
C ARG A 100 2.57 6.53 10.67
N GLU A 101 3.66 5.90 11.04
CA GLU A 101 4.98 6.06 10.42
C GLU A 101 5.49 4.75 9.87
N GLY A 102 6.20 4.80 8.74
CA GLY A 102 6.75 3.61 8.12
C GLY A 102 7.67 2.81 9.03
N ILE A 103 8.40 3.48 9.91
CA ILE A 103 9.30 2.80 10.85
C ILE A 103 8.55 1.90 11.83
N GLU A 104 7.31 2.25 12.17
CA GLU A 104 6.48 1.43 13.06
C GLU A 104 6.10 0.10 12.43
N ALA A 105 6.15 0.02 11.11
CA ALA A 105 5.81 -1.22 10.40
C ALA A 105 6.73 -2.38 10.80
N PHE A 106 7.97 -2.09 11.14
CA PHE A 106 8.92 -3.12 11.57
C PHE A 106 8.44 -3.88 12.80
N LYS A 107 7.67 -3.22 13.66
CA LYS A 107 7.13 -3.85 14.87
C LYS A 107 6.14 -4.96 14.55
N TYR A 108 5.43 -4.84 13.43
CA TYR A 108 4.45 -5.85 13.01
C TYR A 108 5.05 -6.97 12.19
N ILE A 109 6.14 -6.68 11.49
CA ILE A 109 6.73 -7.62 10.54
C ILE A 109 7.83 -8.48 11.17
N ASN A 110 8.61 -7.90 12.06
CA ASN A 110 9.75 -8.58 12.70
C ASN A 110 9.40 -9.29 14.00
N VAL A 111 8.16 -9.59 14.22
CA VAL A 111 7.74 -10.28 15.45
C VAL A 111 7.87 -11.77 15.31
#